data_0486e2818d098215b230842c0209953e
#
_entry.id   0486e2818d098215b230842c0209953e
#
_cell.length_a   1.000
_cell.length_b   1.000
_cell.length_c   1.000
_cell.angle_alpha   90.00
_cell.angle_beta   90.00
_cell.angle_gamma   90.00
#
_symmetry.space_group_name_H-M   'P 1'
#
loop_
_entity.id
_entity.type
_entity.pdbx_description
1 polymer ?
#
loop_
_entity_poly.entity_id
_entity_poly.type
_entity_poly.pdbx_seq_one_letter_code
_entity_poly.pdbx_strand_id
1 'polypeptide(L)'
;MTTDVTNVQNAYQMLIRIAVRAPLMLICSMIMCFTINVELSLVFVAALVVLAFGLFYIIFKVTPIFDEVFRNYDNLNASVQENVSAIRVVKAFVREEYEDKKFGKAAEVLAELSIKAESLLAFNNPIMMFVIFTCMMLLSWIGAHFIVGGSMTTGNLTSLFSYVMSMMMSLMMLSMVFVMISMSMASMRRISEVLEETPTMTNPDEPIMEVPDGRIDFNHVDFVYKAGSAEDTLKDIDIHIKSGETVGVIGGTGCGKSTFVNLISRLYDVKPDGGSVCVGGHDVRDYDMEVIRNEVAVVLQKNVLFSGTILDNLRWGKEDATEEECREVCALACADEFIDRMPDGYNTWIEQGGSNVSGGQKQRL
;
A
#
# COMPACT_ATOMS: atom_id res chain seq x y z
N MET A 1 3.02 -0.95 0.30
CA MET A 1 3.03 -0.43 -1.07
C MET A 1 4.05 -1.10 -2.00
N THR A 2 5.30 -1.35 -1.61
CA THR A 2 6.31 -1.97 -2.50
C THR A 2 5.83 -3.30 -3.11
N THR A 3 5.25 -4.18 -2.30
CA THR A 3 4.69 -5.46 -2.75
C THR A 3 3.49 -5.27 -3.68
N ASP A 4 2.65 -4.26 -3.45
CA ASP A 4 1.48 -3.97 -4.28
C ASP A 4 1.88 -3.55 -5.69
N VAL A 5 2.89 -2.68 -5.80
CA VAL A 5 3.46 -2.27 -7.10
C VAL A 5 4.01 -3.47 -7.85
N THR A 6 4.76 -4.35 -7.17
CA THR A 6 5.30 -5.57 -7.78
C THR A 6 4.19 -6.51 -8.27
N ASN A 7 3.11 -6.67 -7.50
CA ASN A 7 1.96 -7.49 -7.92
C ASN A 7 1.29 -6.94 -9.17
N VAL A 8 1.06 -5.64 -9.23
CA VAL A 8 0.46 -4.98 -10.40
C VAL A 8 1.41 -5.07 -11.60
N GLN A 9 2.71 -4.87 -11.41
CA GLN A 9 3.72 -5.01 -12.47
C GLN A 9 3.73 -6.42 -13.06
N ASN A 10 3.70 -7.46 -12.22
CA ASN A 10 3.65 -8.85 -12.66
C ASN A 10 2.36 -9.18 -13.42
N ALA A 11 1.21 -8.70 -12.94
CA ALA A 11 -0.07 -8.85 -13.63
C ALA A 11 -0.06 -8.16 -15.00
N TYR A 12 0.45 -6.93 -15.08
CA TYR A 12 0.58 -6.19 -16.32
C TYR A 12 1.51 -6.89 -17.33
N GLN A 13 2.64 -7.42 -16.86
CA GLN A 13 3.55 -8.19 -17.69
C GLN A 13 2.88 -9.46 -18.25
N MET A 14 2.13 -10.19 -17.41
CA MET A 14 1.37 -11.36 -17.85
C MET A 14 0.26 -11.01 -18.82
N LEU A 15 -0.46 -9.92 -18.57
CA LEU A 15 -1.51 -9.43 -19.44
C LEU A 15 -0.99 -9.14 -20.86
N ILE A 16 0.12 -8.44 -20.99
CA ILE A 16 0.72 -8.14 -22.29
C ILE A 16 1.20 -9.42 -22.99
N ARG A 17 1.86 -10.34 -22.26
CA ARG A 17 2.50 -11.50 -22.89
C ARG A 17 1.52 -12.65 -23.20
N ILE A 18 0.56 -12.89 -22.33
CA ILE A 18 -0.23 -14.12 -22.35
C ILE A 18 -1.69 -13.84 -22.70
N ALA A 19 -2.30 -12.75 -22.20
CA ALA A 19 -3.71 -12.48 -22.41
C ALA A 19 -4.10 -12.22 -23.86
N VAL A 20 -3.16 -11.75 -24.68
CA VAL A 20 -3.36 -11.61 -26.13
C VAL A 20 -3.00 -12.91 -26.86
N ARG A 21 -1.89 -13.54 -26.48
CA ARG A 21 -1.38 -14.73 -27.18
C ARG A 21 -2.27 -15.96 -26.97
N ALA A 22 -2.76 -16.19 -25.73
CA ALA A 22 -3.52 -17.41 -25.43
C ALA A 22 -4.87 -17.48 -26.16
N PRO A 23 -5.72 -16.43 -26.20
CA PRO A 23 -6.94 -16.44 -27.00
C PRO A 23 -6.69 -16.58 -28.48
N LEU A 24 -5.66 -15.90 -29.01
CA LEU A 24 -5.30 -16.00 -30.44
C LEU A 24 -4.89 -17.43 -30.81
N MET A 25 -4.04 -18.08 -30.00
CA MET A 25 -3.65 -19.47 -30.23
C MET A 25 -4.85 -20.42 -30.16
N LEU A 26 -5.77 -20.19 -29.22
CA LEU A 26 -7.00 -20.98 -29.08
C LEU A 26 -7.89 -20.84 -30.32
N ILE A 27 -8.13 -19.59 -30.78
CA ILE A 27 -8.93 -19.29 -31.95
C ILE A 27 -8.29 -19.89 -33.21
N CYS A 28 -7.00 -19.67 -33.43
CA CYS A 28 -6.28 -20.21 -34.57
C CYS A 28 -6.33 -21.74 -34.59
N SER A 29 -6.06 -22.39 -33.46
CA SER A 29 -6.13 -23.86 -33.36
C SER A 29 -7.54 -24.36 -33.64
N MET A 30 -8.58 -23.68 -33.18
CA MET A 30 -9.98 -24.03 -33.45
C MET A 30 -10.30 -23.90 -34.95
N ILE A 31 -9.94 -22.79 -35.58
CA ILE A 31 -10.13 -22.58 -37.01
C ILE A 31 -9.44 -23.69 -37.79
N MET A 32 -8.19 -24.02 -37.47
CA MET A 32 -7.44 -25.08 -38.17
C MET A 32 -8.07 -26.45 -37.95
N CYS A 33 -8.64 -26.76 -36.82
CA CYS A 33 -9.40 -28.00 -36.63
C CYS A 33 -10.62 -28.07 -37.54
N PHE A 34 -11.39 -26.98 -37.69
CA PHE A 34 -12.56 -26.94 -38.55
C PHE A 34 -12.20 -27.07 -40.04
N THR A 35 -11.02 -26.64 -40.45
CA THR A 35 -10.54 -26.82 -41.86
C THR A 35 -10.18 -28.28 -42.16
N ILE A 36 -9.84 -29.11 -41.16
CA ILE A 36 -9.48 -30.50 -41.35
C ILE A 36 -10.74 -31.37 -41.37
N ASN A 37 -11.59 -31.30 -40.32
CA ASN A 37 -12.82 -32.06 -40.24
C ASN A 37 -13.79 -31.43 -39.27
N VAL A 38 -14.98 -31.08 -39.74
CA VAL A 38 -16.01 -30.41 -38.96
C VAL A 38 -16.56 -31.30 -37.83
N GLU A 39 -16.80 -32.57 -38.08
CA GLU A 39 -17.38 -33.48 -37.09
C GLU A 39 -16.42 -33.73 -35.92
N LEU A 40 -15.14 -33.94 -36.21
CA LEU A 40 -14.12 -34.08 -35.17
C LEU A 40 -13.90 -32.78 -34.39
N SER A 41 -14.08 -31.61 -35.05
CA SER A 41 -13.99 -30.32 -34.39
C SER A 41 -15.10 -30.07 -33.37
N LEU A 42 -16.27 -30.67 -33.52
CA LEU A 42 -17.34 -30.58 -32.51
C LEU A 42 -16.96 -31.26 -31.19
N VAL A 43 -16.14 -32.32 -31.23
CA VAL A 43 -15.58 -32.93 -30.01
C VAL A 43 -14.71 -31.93 -29.23
N PHE A 44 -13.95 -31.10 -29.92
CA PHE A 44 -13.16 -30.05 -29.30
C PHE A 44 -14.03 -28.94 -28.67
N VAL A 45 -15.07 -28.54 -29.41
CA VAL A 45 -15.99 -27.52 -28.87
C VAL A 45 -16.64 -28.02 -27.58
N ALA A 46 -17.09 -29.28 -27.57
CA ALA A 46 -17.68 -29.91 -26.37
C ALA A 46 -16.65 -29.96 -25.21
N ALA A 47 -15.41 -30.39 -25.49
CA ALA A 47 -14.36 -30.44 -24.49
C ALA A 47 -14.04 -29.03 -23.93
N LEU A 48 -14.00 -28.04 -24.81
CA LEU A 48 -13.75 -26.63 -24.42
C LEU A 48 -14.86 -26.08 -23.53
N VAL A 49 -16.11 -26.36 -23.84
CA VAL A 49 -17.27 -25.93 -23.02
C VAL A 49 -17.22 -26.58 -21.63
N VAL A 50 -16.92 -27.90 -21.57
CA VAL A 50 -16.79 -28.63 -20.29
C VAL A 50 -15.65 -28.01 -19.45
N LEU A 51 -14.49 -27.72 -20.06
CA LEU A 51 -13.36 -27.10 -19.37
C LEU A 51 -13.67 -25.68 -18.93
N ALA A 52 -14.29 -24.88 -19.79
CA ALA A 52 -14.66 -23.50 -19.41
C ALA A 52 -15.63 -23.49 -18.23
N PHE A 53 -16.59 -24.40 -18.20
CA PHE A 53 -17.52 -24.55 -17.07
C PHE A 53 -16.81 -24.99 -15.80
N GLY A 54 -15.94 -25.99 -15.88
CA GLY A 54 -15.14 -26.47 -14.74
C GLY A 54 -14.25 -25.37 -14.15
N LEU A 55 -13.57 -24.63 -15.02
CA LEU A 55 -12.70 -23.52 -14.66
C LEU A 55 -13.48 -22.38 -14.00
N PHE A 56 -14.60 -21.98 -14.60
CA PHE A 56 -15.48 -20.95 -14.03
C PHE A 56 -16.01 -21.35 -12.65
N TYR A 57 -16.42 -22.61 -12.49
CA TYR A 57 -16.88 -23.12 -11.19
C TYR A 57 -15.80 -23.06 -10.11
N ILE A 58 -14.55 -23.49 -10.44
CA ILE A 58 -13.43 -23.45 -9.51
C ILE A 58 -13.12 -22.00 -9.12
N ILE A 59 -13.01 -21.11 -10.09
CA ILE A 59 -12.69 -19.68 -9.84
C ILE A 59 -13.75 -19.06 -8.93
N PHE A 60 -15.04 -19.24 -9.24
CA PHE A 60 -16.14 -18.68 -8.46
C PHE A 60 -16.14 -19.17 -7.00
N LYS A 61 -15.74 -20.42 -6.77
CA LYS A 61 -15.65 -21.01 -5.42
C LYS A 61 -14.39 -20.59 -4.66
N VAL A 62 -13.28 -20.39 -5.36
CA VAL A 62 -11.98 -20.11 -4.74
C VAL A 62 -11.79 -18.64 -4.42
N THR A 63 -12.30 -17.72 -5.24
CA THR A 63 -12.14 -16.27 -5.05
C THR A 63 -12.53 -15.80 -3.64
N PRO A 64 -13.72 -16.11 -3.09
CA PRO A 64 -14.09 -15.66 -1.74
C PRO A 64 -13.19 -16.24 -0.64
N ILE A 65 -12.63 -17.44 -0.85
CA ILE A 65 -11.71 -18.05 0.12
C ILE A 65 -10.38 -17.30 0.10
N PHE A 66 -9.87 -16.91 -1.07
CA PHE A 66 -8.67 -16.09 -1.15
C PHE A 66 -8.85 -14.70 -0.52
N ASP A 67 -10.00 -14.06 -0.66
CA ASP A 67 -10.29 -12.79 0.01
C ASP A 67 -10.20 -12.93 1.55
N GLU A 68 -10.61 -14.10 2.08
CA GLU A 68 -10.49 -14.40 3.50
C GLU A 68 -9.04 -14.73 3.90
N VAL A 69 -8.30 -15.44 3.06
CA VAL A 69 -6.86 -15.71 3.23
C VAL A 69 -6.09 -14.39 3.32
N PHE A 70 -6.32 -13.45 2.40
CA PHE A 70 -5.62 -12.17 2.40
C PHE A 70 -5.93 -11.33 3.64
N ARG A 71 -7.19 -11.28 4.08
CA ARG A 71 -7.54 -10.58 5.33
C ARG A 71 -6.85 -11.17 6.55
N ASN A 72 -6.78 -12.50 6.65
CA ASN A 72 -6.07 -13.14 7.75
C ASN A 72 -4.55 -13.00 7.65
N TYR A 73 -4.00 -12.92 6.44
CA TYR A 73 -2.59 -12.62 6.21
C TYR A 73 -2.22 -11.21 6.68
N ASP A 74 -3.07 -10.21 6.41
CA ASP A 74 -2.87 -8.84 6.89
C ASP A 74 -2.93 -8.78 8.43
N ASN A 75 -3.86 -9.50 9.06
CA ASN A 75 -3.95 -9.60 10.52
C ASN A 75 -2.71 -10.26 11.14
N LEU A 76 -2.18 -11.31 10.49
CA LEU A 76 -0.95 -11.97 10.93
C LEU A 76 0.24 -11.00 10.85
N ASN A 77 0.39 -10.29 9.74
CA ASN A 77 1.45 -9.31 9.55
C ASN A 77 1.36 -8.16 10.57
N ALA A 78 0.17 -7.66 10.84
CA ALA A 78 -0.06 -6.63 11.87
C ALA A 78 0.37 -7.14 13.26
N SER A 79 0.05 -8.40 13.60
CA SER A 79 0.48 -9.02 14.86
C SER A 79 2.01 -9.16 14.94
N VAL A 80 2.67 -9.54 13.85
CA VAL A 80 4.15 -9.60 13.79
C VAL A 80 4.75 -8.22 14.00
N GLN A 81 4.24 -7.21 13.31
CA GLN A 81 4.74 -5.84 13.42
C GLN A 81 4.53 -5.26 14.83
N GLU A 82 3.39 -5.56 15.46
CA GLU A 82 3.12 -5.22 16.86
C GLU A 82 4.16 -5.88 17.78
N ASN A 83 4.40 -7.18 17.64
CA ASN A 83 5.36 -7.91 18.44
C ASN A 83 6.81 -7.40 18.26
N VAL A 84 7.23 -7.12 17.03
CA VAL A 84 8.56 -6.54 16.76
C VAL A 84 8.70 -5.17 17.42
N SER A 85 7.71 -4.32 17.30
CA SER A 85 7.70 -2.98 17.90
C SER A 85 7.67 -3.01 19.43
N ALA A 86 6.92 -3.96 20.01
CA ALA A 86 6.69 -4.10 21.44
C ALA A 86 7.56 -5.19 22.11
N ILE A 87 8.59 -5.73 21.42
CA ILE A 87 9.37 -6.89 21.91
C ILE A 87 9.96 -6.68 23.30
N ARG A 88 10.37 -5.44 23.63
CA ARG A 88 10.89 -5.10 24.94
C ARG A 88 9.82 -5.24 26.04
N VAL A 89 8.57 -4.91 25.73
CA VAL A 89 7.42 -5.07 26.64
C VAL A 89 7.12 -6.54 26.86
N VAL A 90 7.07 -7.34 25.77
CA VAL A 90 6.85 -8.79 25.84
C VAL A 90 7.91 -9.43 26.73
N LYS A 91 9.17 -9.06 26.56
CA LYS A 91 10.30 -9.56 27.36
C LYS A 91 10.25 -9.10 28.81
N ALA A 92 9.93 -7.83 29.05
CA ALA A 92 9.85 -7.27 30.39
C ALA A 92 8.76 -7.92 31.26
N PHE A 93 7.64 -8.33 30.64
CA PHE A 93 6.53 -8.98 31.32
C PHE A 93 6.52 -10.51 31.19
N VAL A 94 7.57 -11.11 30.59
CA VAL A 94 7.72 -12.56 30.39
C VAL A 94 6.47 -13.17 29.72
N ARG A 95 6.04 -12.56 28.61
CA ARG A 95 4.80 -12.93 27.90
C ARG A 95 5.06 -13.62 26.56
N GLU A 96 6.27 -14.16 26.33
CA GLU A 96 6.63 -14.83 25.09
C GLU A 96 5.71 -16.00 24.75
N GLU A 97 5.39 -16.84 25.74
CA GLU A 97 4.50 -18.00 25.53
C GLU A 97 3.07 -17.59 25.13
N TYR A 98 2.60 -16.46 25.66
CA TYR A 98 1.29 -15.92 25.29
C TYR A 98 1.27 -15.42 23.84
N GLU A 99 2.29 -14.66 23.44
CA GLU A 99 2.41 -14.15 22.07
C GLU A 99 2.66 -15.27 21.06
N ASP A 100 3.44 -16.29 21.43
CA ASP A 100 3.66 -17.47 20.60
C ASP A 100 2.35 -18.22 20.36
N LYS A 101 1.53 -18.43 21.38
CA LYS A 101 0.20 -19.02 21.24
C LYS A 101 -0.76 -18.16 20.42
N LYS A 102 -0.72 -16.83 20.57
CA LYS A 102 -1.53 -15.88 19.77
C LYS A 102 -1.14 -15.96 18.30
N PHE A 103 0.16 -15.92 18.00
CA PHE A 103 0.69 -16.06 16.65
C PHE A 103 0.38 -17.42 16.06
N GLY A 104 0.59 -18.51 16.83
CA GLY A 104 0.30 -19.88 16.39
C GLY A 104 -1.13 -20.07 15.97
N LYS A 105 -2.11 -19.55 16.72
CA LYS A 105 -3.54 -19.60 16.34
C LYS A 105 -3.82 -18.85 15.05
N ALA A 106 -3.25 -17.65 14.88
CA ALA A 106 -3.44 -16.86 13.66
C ALA A 106 -2.82 -17.57 12.44
N ALA A 107 -1.64 -18.17 12.61
CA ALA A 107 -0.97 -18.97 11.58
C ALA A 107 -1.76 -20.25 11.22
N GLU A 108 -2.35 -20.92 12.21
CA GLU A 108 -3.16 -22.12 12.01
C GLU A 108 -4.42 -21.80 11.17
N VAL A 109 -5.15 -20.74 11.52
CA VAL A 109 -6.32 -20.30 10.74
C VAL A 109 -5.93 -19.96 9.30
N LEU A 110 -4.82 -19.25 9.11
CA LEU A 110 -4.31 -18.91 7.78
C LEU A 110 -3.92 -20.17 6.99
N ALA A 111 -3.28 -21.14 7.64
CA ALA A 111 -2.90 -22.41 7.03
C ALA A 111 -4.13 -23.23 6.60
N GLU A 112 -5.16 -23.34 7.46
CA GLU A 112 -6.41 -24.04 7.13
C GLU A 112 -7.12 -23.41 5.92
N LEU A 113 -7.25 -22.10 5.89
CA LEU A 113 -7.86 -21.37 4.77
C LEU A 113 -7.05 -21.55 3.49
N SER A 114 -5.71 -21.46 3.57
CA SER A 114 -4.82 -21.67 2.44
C SER A 114 -4.92 -23.10 1.89
N ILE A 115 -4.91 -24.11 2.76
CA ILE A 115 -5.09 -25.52 2.37
C ILE A 115 -6.44 -25.71 1.68
N LYS A 116 -7.51 -25.08 2.17
CA LYS A 116 -8.83 -25.15 1.57
C LYS A 116 -8.88 -24.51 0.18
N ALA A 117 -8.25 -23.36 0.00
CA ALA A 117 -8.13 -22.68 -1.29
C ALA A 117 -7.31 -23.53 -2.29
N GLU A 118 -6.12 -23.96 -1.88
CA GLU A 118 -5.19 -24.73 -2.69
C GLU A 118 -5.76 -26.10 -3.06
N SER A 119 -6.47 -26.78 -2.16
CA SER A 119 -7.10 -28.08 -2.46
C SER A 119 -8.19 -27.97 -3.53
N LEU A 120 -8.95 -26.86 -3.57
CA LEU A 120 -9.90 -26.61 -4.65
C LEU A 120 -9.19 -26.31 -5.98
N LEU A 121 -8.11 -25.52 -5.95
CA LEU A 121 -7.28 -25.25 -7.13
C LEU A 121 -6.59 -26.53 -7.66
N ALA A 122 -6.18 -27.43 -6.77
CA ALA A 122 -5.53 -28.67 -7.13
C ALA A 122 -6.41 -29.56 -8.03
N PHE A 123 -7.75 -29.47 -7.92
CA PHE A 123 -8.67 -30.18 -8.82
C PHE A 123 -8.62 -29.70 -10.28
N ASN A 124 -8.13 -28.49 -10.53
CA ASN A 124 -8.05 -27.98 -11.88
C ASN A 124 -7.21 -28.87 -12.79
N ASN A 125 -6.06 -29.32 -12.33
CA ASN A 125 -5.13 -30.13 -13.13
C ASN A 125 -5.69 -31.55 -13.47
N PRO A 126 -6.21 -32.33 -12.53
CA PRO A 126 -6.88 -33.60 -12.82
C PRO A 126 -8.07 -33.48 -13.79
N ILE A 127 -8.92 -32.47 -13.64
CA ILE A 127 -10.06 -32.25 -14.53
C ILE A 127 -9.55 -31.93 -15.95
N MET A 128 -8.59 -31.07 -16.11
CA MET A 128 -7.99 -30.77 -17.40
C MET A 128 -7.40 -32.01 -18.05
N MET A 129 -6.60 -32.79 -17.32
CA MET A 129 -5.99 -34.02 -17.83
C MET A 129 -7.04 -35.06 -18.24
N PHE A 130 -8.08 -35.24 -17.42
CA PHE A 130 -9.17 -36.14 -17.74
C PHE A 130 -9.86 -35.75 -19.06
N VAL A 131 -10.19 -34.48 -19.23
CA VAL A 131 -10.84 -33.98 -20.46
C VAL A 131 -9.91 -34.11 -21.65
N ILE A 132 -8.62 -33.83 -21.51
CA ILE A 132 -7.61 -33.98 -22.57
C ILE A 132 -7.55 -35.45 -23.06
N PHE A 133 -7.33 -36.38 -22.13
CA PHE A 133 -7.19 -37.78 -22.48
C PHE A 133 -8.49 -38.34 -23.06
N THR A 134 -9.65 -37.94 -22.53
CA THR A 134 -10.94 -38.32 -23.10
C THR A 134 -11.11 -37.81 -24.52
N CYS A 135 -10.77 -36.53 -24.75
CA CYS A 135 -10.78 -35.92 -26.08
C CYS A 135 -9.83 -36.64 -27.04
N MET A 136 -8.61 -36.95 -26.63
CA MET A 136 -7.61 -37.67 -27.41
C MET A 136 -8.10 -39.08 -27.77
N MET A 137 -8.75 -39.79 -26.81
CA MET A 137 -9.31 -41.13 -27.04
C MET A 137 -10.45 -41.07 -28.04
N LEU A 138 -11.38 -40.12 -27.91
CA LEU A 138 -12.50 -39.94 -28.85
C LEU A 138 -12.00 -39.62 -30.26
N LEU A 139 -11.01 -38.71 -30.36
CA LEU A 139 -10.38 -38.36 -31.63
C LEU A 139 -9.69 -39.54 -32.29
N SER A 140 -8.96 -40.35 -31.51
CA SER A 140 -8.33 -41.59 -32.03
C SER A 140 -9.37 -42.56 -32.55
N TRP A 141 -10.46 -42.78 -31.78
CA TRP A 141 -11.54 -43.70 -32.16
C TRP A 141 -12.28 -43.23 -33.43
N ILE A 142 -12.80 -42.02 -33.42
CA ILE A 142 -13.58 -41.46 -34.53
C ILE A 142 -12.68 -41.22 -35.74
N GLY A 143 -11.45 -40.67 -35.53
CA GLY A 143 -10.47 -40.43 -36.57
C GLY A 143 -10.01 -41.69 -37.32
N ALA A 144 -9.87 -42.80 -36.56
CA ALA A 144 -9.56 -44.10 -37.20
C ALA A 144 -10.67 -44.55 -38.18
N HIS A 145 -11.95 -44.32 -37.86
CA HIS A 145 -13.06 -44.60 -38.76
C HIS A 145 -12.99 -43.75 -40.04
N PHE A 146 -12.68 -42.45 -39.91
CA PHE A 146 -12.53 -41.59 -41.07
C PHE A 146 -11.30 -41.93 -41.96
N ILE A 147 -10.21 -42.43 -41.36
CA ILE A 147 -9.02 -42.87 -42.09
C ILE A 147 -9.34 -44.16 -42.86
N VAL A 148 -9.97 -45.15 -42.22
CA VAL A 148 -10.38 -46.41 -42.87
C VAL A 148 -11.41 -46.15 -43.97
N GLY A 149 -12.31 -45.18 -43.79
CA GLY A 149 -13.27 -44.71 -44.79
C GLY A 149 -12.66 -43.89 -45.93
N GLY A 150 -11.36 -43.60 -45.87
CA GLY A 150 -10.63 -42.84 -46.92
C GLY A 150 -10.91 -41.35 -46.97
N SER A 151 -11.66 -40.80 -46.01
CA SER A 151 -12.01 -39.36 -45.95
C SER A 151 -11.01 -38.49 -45.19
N MET A 152 -10.01 -39.08 -44.53
CA MET A 152 -8.99 -38.37 -43.79
C MET A 152 -7.63 -39.08 -43.85
N THR A 153 -6.53 -38.34 -43.81
CA THR A 153 -5.17 -38.90 -43.76
C THR A 153 -4.66 -39.02 -42.31
N THR A 154 -3.69 -39.92 -42.10
CA THR A 154 -3.00 -40.05 -40.80
C THR A 154 -2.31 -38.75 -40.39
N GLY A 155 -1.79 -37.96 -41.33
CA GLY A 155 -1.21 -36.65 -41.08
C GLY A 155 -2.23 -35.65 -40.52
N ASN A 156 -3.47 -35.69 -41.02
CA ASN A 156 -4.56 -34.86 -40.46
C ASN A 156 -4.88 -35.20 -38.99
N LEU A 157 -4.91 -36.48 -38.66
CA LEU A 157 -5.15 -36.92 -37.28
C LEU A 157 -4.02 -36.48 -36.36
N THR A 158 -2.77 -36.59 -36.78
CA THR A 158 -1.60 -36.08 -36.01
C THR A 158 -1.65 -34.56 -35.81
N SER A 159 -2.08 -33.84 -36.83
CA SER A 159 -2.28 -32.36 -36.71
C SER A 159 -3.37 -32.02 -35.72
N LEU A 160 -4.49 -32.74 -35.70
CA LEU A 160 -5.56 -32.56 -34.71
C LEU A 160 -5.06 -32.78 -33.29
N PHE A 161 -4.25 -33.81 -33.01
CA PHE A 161 -3.63 -33.98 -31.70
C PHE A 161 -2.76 -32.80 -31.29
N SER A 162 -1.96 -32.26 -32.22
CA SER A 162 -1.15 -31.07 -31.95
C SER A 162 -2.01 -29.85 -31.61
N TYR A 163 -3.13 -29.66 -32.32
CA TYR A 163 -4.06 -28.55 -32.02
C TYR A 163 -4.78 -28.74 -30.69
N VAL A 164 -5.15 -29.98 -30.27
CA VAL A 164 -5.68 -30.25 -28.94
C VAL A 164 -4.70 -29.80 -27.87
N MET A 165 -3.44 -30.21 -27.99
CA MET A 165 -2.41 -29.82 -27.01
C MET A 165 -2.20 -28.30 -26.98
N SER A 166 -2.19 -27.63 -28.14
CA SER A 166 -2.10 -26.19 -28.22
C SER A 166 -3.26 -25.47 -27.55
N MET A 167 -4.51 -25.95 -27.76
CA MET A 167 -5.71 -25.41 -27.10
C MET A 167 -5.64 -25.56 -25.59
N MET A 168 -5.23 -26.72 -25.11
CA MET A 168 -5.13 -27.01 -23.68
C MET A 168 -4.08 -26.15 -23.00
N MET A 169 -2.91 -25.98 -23.64
CA MET A 169 -1.89 -25.04 -23.15
C MET A 169 -2.43 -23.61 -23.08
N SER A 170 -3.18 -23.18 -24.10
CA SER A 170 -3.80 -21.85 -24.12
C SER A 170 -4.81 -21.64 -23.00
N LEU A 171 -5.64 -22.64 -22.70
CA LEU A 171 -6.58 -22.60 -21.59
C LEU A 171 -5.88 -22.56 -20.23
N MET A 172 -4.82 -23.37 -20.05
CA MET A 172 -4.00 -23.32 -18.84
C MET A 172 -3.39 -21.92 -18.62
N MET A 173 -2.84 -21.33 -19.67
CA MET A 173 -2.28 -19.99 -19.61
C MET A 173 -3.37 -18.95 -19.29
N LEU A 174 -4.56 -19.07 -19.86
CA LEU A 174 -5.66 -18.16 -19.60
C LEU A 174 -6.14 -18.25 -18.13
N SER A 175 -6.22 -19.47 -17.59
CA SER A 175 -6.52 -19.69 -16.17
C SER A 175 -5.51 -19.01 -15.26
N MET A 176 -4.21 -19.15 -15.56
CA MET A 176 -3.14 -18.54 -14.79
C MET A 176 -3.20 -17.00 -14.82
N VAL A 177 -3.47 -16.41 -15.99
CA VAL A 177 -3.65 -14.95 -16.14
C VAL A 177 -4.83 -14.46 -15.30
N PHE A 178 -5.95 -15.19 -15.32
CA PHE A 178 -7.13 -14.81 -14.55
C PHE A 178 -6.87 -14.81 -13.04
N VAL A 179 -6.22 -15.85 -12.52
CA VAL A 179 -5.84 -15.92 -11.09
C VAL A 179 -4.93 -14.75 -10.72
N MET A 180 -3.91 -14.47 -11.56
CA MET A 180 -2.96 -13.39 -11.31
C MET A 180 -3.63 -12.01 -11.32
N ILE A 181 -4.54 -11.75 -12.26
CA ILE A 181 -5.32 -10.50 -12.29
C ILE A 181 -6.17 -10.39 -11.02
N SER A 182 -6.87 -11.46 -10.62
CA SER A 182 -7.69 -11.46 -9.42
C SER A 182 -6.89 -11.12 -8.16
N MET A 183 -5.69 -11.70 -8.01
CA MET A 183 -4.78 -11.39 -6.90
C MET A 183 -4.27 -9.94 -6.94
N SER A 184 -4.06 -9.39 -8.13
CA SER A 184 -3.54 -8.02 -8.29
C SER A 184 -4.62 -6.93 -8.16
N MET A 185 -5.90 -7.28 -8.28
CA MET A 185 -7.00 -6.30 -8.14
C MET A 185 -7.01 -5.60 -6.78
N ALA A 186 -6.75 -6.34 -5.68
CA ALA A 186 -6.67 -5.77 -4.34
C ALA A 186 -5.49 -4.79 -4.22
N SER A 187 -4.34 -5.14 -4.79
CA SER A 187 -3.16 -4.27 -4.81
C SER A 187 -3.40 -3.01 -5.67
N MET A 188 -4.08 -3.17 -6.83
CA MET A 188 -4.45 -2.04 -7.69
C MET A 188 -5.39 -1.07 -6.98
N ARG A 189 -6.41 -1.59 -6.26
CA ARG A 189 -7.33 -0.75 -5.49
C ARG A 189 -6.59 0.08 -4.42
N ARG A 190 -5.68 -0.53 -3.64
CA ARG A 190 -4.89 0.19 -2.64
C ARG A 190 -3.99 1.26 -3.25
N ILE A 191 -3.42 1.01 -4.42
CA ILE A 191 -2.63 2.02 -5.15
C ILE A 191 -3.55 3.15 -5.64
N SER A 192 -4.71 2.82 -6.21
CA SER A 192 -5.70 3.80 -6.66
C SER A 192 -6.20 4.69 -5.52
N GLU A 193 -6.53 4.10 -4.36
CA GLU A 193 -6.94 4.83 -3.16
C GLU A 193 -5.92 5.90 -2.75
N VAL A 194 -4.61 5.58 -2.85
CA VAL A 194 -3.56 6.56 -2.53
C VAL A 194 -3.37 7.61 -3.62
N LEU A 195 -3.49 7.22 -4.90
CA LEU A 195 -3.36 8.17 -6.01
C LEU A 195 -4.56 9.10 -6.16
N GLU A 196 -5.74 8.64 -5.75
CA GLU A 196 -6.99 9.42 -5.78
C GLU A 196 -7.20 10.25 -4.51
N GLU A 197 -6.38 10.01 -3.46
CA GLU A 197 -6.47 10.79 -2.23
C GLU A 197 -6.18 12.27 -2.51
N THR A 198 -7.13 13.10 -2.18
CA THR A 198 -6.98 14.56 -2.32
C THR A 198 -6.73 15.19 -0.95
N PRO A 199 -5.76 16.09 -0.84
CA PRO A 199 -5.51 16.79 0.43
C PRO A 199 -6.75 17.60 0.84
N THR A 200 -7.11 17.49 2.11
CA THR A 200 -8.23 18.26 2.70
C THR A 200 -7.90 19.72 2.90
N MET A 201 -6.60 20.04 3.02
CA MET A 201 -6.11 21.41 3.13
C MET A 201 -5.48 21.81 1.80
N THR A 202 -5.94 22.91 1.25
CA THR A 202 -5.45 23.48 0.00
C THR A 202 -5.19 24.97 0.20
N ASN A 203 -4.35 25.55 -0.65
CA ASN A 203 -4.19 27.00 -0.70
C ASN A 203 -5.47 27.63 -1.26
N PRO A 204 -5.83 28.87 -0.82
CA PRO A 204 -6.86 29.63 -1.47
C PRO A 204 -6.43 30.07 -2.88
N ASP A 205 -7.36 30.54 -3.71
CA ASP A 205 -7.07 30.96 -5.09
C ASP A 205 -6.09 32.13 -5.16
N GLU A 206 -6.13 33.04 -4.19
CA GLU A 206 -5.23 34.19 -4.06
C GLU A 206 -4.58 34.17 -2.66
N PRO A 207 -3.52 33.36 -2.43
CA PRO A 207 -2.90 33.22 -1.13
C PRO A 207 -2.08 34.44 -0.75
N ILE A 208 -2.05 34.75 0.54
CA ILE A 208 -1.13 35.77 1.10
C ILE A 208 0.27 35.16 1.13
N MET A 209 1.23 35.90 0.54
CA MET A 209 2.61 35.44 0.35
C MET A 209 3.61 36.04 1.34
N GLU A 210 3.16 36.79 2.35
CA GLU A 210 4.02 37.40 3.36
C GLU A 210 3.32 37.44 4.71
N VAL A 211 4.04 37.10 5.78
CA VAL A 211 3.56 37.23 7.17
C VAL A 211 4.08 38.54 7.74
N PRO A 212 3.21 39.52 8.05
CA PRO A 212 3.65 40.88 8.41
C PRO A 212 4.36 40.95 9.76
N ASP A 213 3.90 40.22 10.76
CA ASP A 213 4.46 40.19 12.09
C ASP A 213 4.15 38.88 12.84
N GLY A 214 4.69 38.71 14.06
CA GLY A 214 4.51 37.51 14.91
C GLY A 214 3.29 37.59 15.85
N ARG A 215 2.29 38.44 15.58
CA ARG A 215 1.04 38.45 16.34
C ARG A 215 0.22 37.25 16.07
N ILE A 216 -0.38 36.66 17.12
CA ILE A 216 -1.22 35.48 17.01
C ILE A 216 -2.55 35.75 17.74
N ASP A 217 -3.66 35.57 17.02
CA ASP A 217 -5.01 35.72 17.56
C ASP A 217 -5.82 34.44 17.36
N PHE A 218 -6.38 33.91 18.43
CA PHE A 218 -7.41 32.89 18.40
C PHE A 218 -8.74 33.56 18.71
N ASN A 219 -9.67 33.54 17.77
CA ASN A 219 -10.98 34.20 17.91
C ASN A 219 -12.06 33.13 18.04
N HIS A 220 -12.49 32.83 19.26
CA HIS A 220 -13.54 31.87 19.60
C HIS A 220 -13.34 30.52 18.89
N VAL A 221 -12.15 29.91 19.01
CA VAL A 221 -11.77 28.71 18.28
C VAL A 221 -12.31 27.44 18.92
N ASP A 222 -13.12 26.71 18.14
CA ASP A 222 -13.54 25.34 18.41
C ASP A 222 -12.83 24.37 17.46
N PHE A 223 -12.23 23.31 17.99
CA PHE A 223 -11.49 22.35 17.17
C PHE A 223 -11.70 20.91 17.58
N VAL A 224 -11.81 20.04 16.56
CA VAL A 224 -11.89 18.59 16.70
C VAL A 224 -11.10 17.91 15.57
N TYR A 225 -10.33 16.86 15.91
CA TYR A 225 -9.55 16.10 14.90
C TYR A 225 -10.40 15.27 13.94
N LYS A 226 -11.52 14.74 14.44
CA LYS A 226 -12.39 13.88 13.62
C LYS A 226 -13.82 14.41 13.66
N ALA A 227 -14.36 14.73 12.49
CA ALA A 227 -15.75 15.16 12.37
C ALA A 227 -16.69 14.11 12.98
N GLY A 228 -17.63 14.57 13.85
CA GLY A 228 -18.57 13.70 14.55
C GLY A 228 -18.07 13.13 15.88
N SER A 229 -16.90 13.56 16.39
CA SER A 229 -16.50 13.26 17.77
C SER A 229 -17.47 13.92 18.75
N ALA A 230 -17.73 13.25 19.89
CA ALA A 230 -18.70 13.70 20.88
C ALA A 230 -18.27 14.98 21.64
N GLU A 231 -16.96 15.25 21.71
CA GLU A 231 -16.40 16.40 22.40
C GLU A 231 -15.36 17.10 21.53
N ASP A 232 -15.35 18.43 21.58
CA ASP A 232 -14.32 19.24 20.95
C ASP A 232 -13.02 19.16 21.76
N THR A 233 -11.88 19.10 21.04
CA THR A 233 -10.55 19.07 21.66
C THR A 233 -10.15 20.44 22.21
N LEU A 234 -10.55 21.50 21.51
CA LEU A 234 -10.50 22.88 21.97
C LEU A 234 -11.90 23.46 21.90
N LYS A 235 -12.29 24.27 22.86
CA LYS A 235 -13.61 24.86 22.91
C LYS A 235 -13.53 26.31 23.34
N ASP A 236 -14.08 27.20 22.50
CA ASP A 236 -14.19 28.65 22.72
C ASP A 236 -12.86 29.29 23.19
N ILE A 237 -11.78 28.98 22.45
CA ILE A 237 -10.46 29.56 22.74
C ILE A 237 -10.41 30.99 22.17
N ASP A 238 -10.29 31.96 23.06
CA ASP A 238 -10.19 33.37 22.74
C ASP A 238 -8.92 33.96 23.38
N ILE A 239 -7.84 34.12 22.61
CA ILE A 239 -6.51 34.50 23.10
C ILE A 239 -5.84 35.42 22.06
N HIS A 240 -5.22 36.51 22.55
CA HIS A 240 -4.49 37.46 21.74
C HIS A 240 -3.05 37.58 22.25
N ILE A 241 -2.08 37.25 21.40
CA ILE A 241 -0.63 37.27 21.70
C ILE A 241 0.01 38.31 20.80
N LYS A 242 0.76 39.22 21.42
CA LYS A 242 1.47 40.29 20.69
C LYS A 242 2.77 39.77 20.11
N SER A 243 3.22 40.37 19.01
CA SER A 243 4.56 40.12 18.45
C SER A 243 5.65 40.33 19.50
N GLY A 244 6.56 39.33 19.61
CA GLY A 244 7.65 39.34 20.61
C GLY A 244 7.25 38.90 22.02
N GLU A 245 5.98 38.54 22.27
CA GLU A 245 5.52 38.07 23.56
C GLU A 245 5.88 36.62 23.78
N THR A 246 6.28 36.24 24.99
CA THR A 246 6.49 34.84 25.39
C THR A 246 5.32 34.38 26.22
N VAL A 247 4.62 33.34 25.76
CA VAL A 247 3.43 32.81 26.40
C VAL A 247 3.67 31.38 26.89
N GLY A 248 3.37 31.12 28.16
CA GLY A 248 3.42 29.77 28.75
C GLY A 248 2.04 29.10 28.78
N VAL A 249 1.88 27.95 28.13
CA VAL A 249 0.65 27.16 28.11
C VAL A 249 0.79 25.96 29.05
N ILE A 250 0.06 25.96 30.17
CA ILE A 250 0.13 24.94 31.22
C ILE A 250 -1.20 24.20 31.33
N GLY A 251 -1.15 22.92 31.57
CA GLY A 251 -2.34 22.09 31.75
C GLY A 251 -2.03 20.59 31.77
N GLY A 252 -3.01 19.80 32.17
CA GLY A 252 -2.91 18.33 32.24
C GLY A 252 -2.66 17.64 30.88
N THR A 253 -2.38 16.36 30.91
CA THR A 253 -2.28 15.55 29.68
C THR A 253 -3.65 15.46 29.01
N GLY A 254 -3.70 15.68 27.70
CA GLY A 254 -4.94 15.61 26.92
C GLY A 254 -5.77 16.91 26.87
N CYS A 255 -5.36 18.01 27.53
CA CYS A 255 -6.11 19.27 27.53
C CYS A 255 -5.94 20.15 26.26
N GLY A 256 -5.37 19.62 25.17
CA GLY A 256 -5.29 20.32 23.88
C GLY A 256 -4.07 21.23 23.65
N LYS A 257 -3.04 21.27 24.53
CA LYS A 257 -1.86 22.12 24.37
C LYS A 257 -1.16 21.96 23.02
N SER A 258 -0.88 20.71 22.62
CA SER A 258 -0.24 20.44 21.31
C SER A 258 -1.16 20.80 20.16
N THR A 259 -2.46 20.62 20.31
CA THR A 259 -3.47 21.01 19.33
C THR A 259 -3.44 22.52 19.11
N PHE A 260 -3.42 23.29 20.21
CA PHE A 260 -3.32 24.75 20.16
C PHE A 260 -2.10 25.22 19.34
N VAL A 261 -0.92 24.66 19.61
CA VAL A 261 0.30 24.98 18.87
C VAL A 261 0.23 24.56 17.40
N ASN A 262 -0.31 23.39 17.10
CA ASN A 262 -0.41 22.86 15.74
C ASN A 262 -1.34 23.65 14.82
N LEU A 263 -2.32 24.38 15.39
CA LEU A 263 -3.21 25.24 14.62
C LEU A 263 -2.51 26.52 14.14
N ILE A 264 -1.50 27.01 14.86
CA ILE A 264 -0.75 28.22 14.48
C ILE A 264 0.03 28.00 13.17
N SER A 265 0.68 26.84 13.02
CA SER A 265 1.42 26.46 11.81
C SER A 265 0.53 25.84 10.72
N ARG A 266 -0.79 25.90 10.88
CA ARG A 266 -1.75 25.31 9.96
C ARG A 266 -1.41 23.85 9.61
N LEU A 267 -1.12 23.02 10.64
CA LEU A 267 -1.06 21.56 10.46
C LEU A 267 -2.46 20.94 10.42
N TYR A 268 -3.46 21.67 10.88
CA TYR A 268 -4.88 21.36 10.82
C TYR A 268 -5.67 22.64 10.59
N ASP A 269 -6.77 22.55 9.86
CA ASP A 269 -7.71 23.66 9.69
C ASP A 269 -8.84 23.60 10.71
N VAL A 270 -9.23 24.76 11.22
CA VAL A 270 -10.43 24.93 12.05
C VAL A 270 -11.66 24.75 11.18
N LYS A 271 -12.73 24.21 11.73
CA LYS A 271 -14.03 24.08 11.03
C LYS A 271 -14.50 25.45 10.54
N PRO A 272 -15.29 25.52 9.45
CA PRO A 272 -15.80 26.80 8.95
C PRO A 272 -16.53 27.63 9.99
N ASP A 273 -17.28 26.98 10.90
CA ASP A 273 -18.05 27.64 11.97
C ASP A 273 -17.29 27.65 13.32
N GLY A 274 -16.05 27.20 13.39
CA GLY A 274 -15.26 27.02 14.60
C GLY A 274 -14.32 28.17 14.90
N GLY A 275 -14.61 29.38 14.49
CA GLY A 275 -13.77 30.55 14.72
C GLY A 275 -12.62 30.71 13.73
N SER A 276 -11.59 31.50 14.10
CA SER A 276 -10.43 31.76 13.28
C SER A 276 -9.15 31.80 14.09
N VAL A 277 -8.06 31.29 13.48
CA VAL A 277 -6.70 31.43 13.98
C VAL A 277 -5.98 32.39 13.04
N CYS A 278 -5.47 33.50 13.57
CA CYS A 278 -4.80 34.51 12.77
C CYS A 278 -3.33 34.63 13.18
N VAL A 279 -2.46 34.82 12.20
CA VAL A 279 -1.04 35.15 12.38
C VAL A 279 -0.76 36.44 11.60
N GLY A 280 -0.07 37.42 12.19
CA GLY A 280 0.15 38.72 11.55
C GLY A 280 -1.13 39.47 11.17
N GLY A 281 -2.28 39.10 11.79
CA GLY A 281 -3.58 39.73 11.55
C GLY A 281 -4.44 39.13 10.44
N HIS A 282 -3.97 38.10 9.76
CA HIS A 282 -4.71 37.37 8.74
C HIS A 282 -4.97 35.93 9.17
N ASP A 283 -6.09 35.36 8.75
CA ASP A 283 -6.41 33.96 9.03
C ASP A 283 -5.35 33.05 8.41
N VAL A 284 -4.94 32.02 9.15
CA VAL A 284 -3.92 31.06 8.65
C VAL A 284 -4.39 30.34 7.38
N ARG A 285 -5.70 30.28 7.12
CA ARG A 285 -6.29 29.68 5.92
C ARG A 285 -6.11 30.55 4.66
N ASP A 286 -5.86 31.85 4.82
CA ASP A 286 -5.69 32.80 3.71
C ASP A 286 -4.24 32.84 3.20
N TYR A 287 -3.30 32.28 3.96
CA TYR A 287 -1.89 32.19 3.55
C TYR A 287 -1.61 31.05 2.61
N ASP A 288 -0.56 31.19 1.79
CA ASP A 288 0.12 30.03 1.22
C ASP A 288 0.68 29.16 2.34
N MET A 289 0.45 27.83 2.24
CA MET A 289 0.89 26.89 3.30
C MET A 289 2.40 26.81 3.47
N GLU A 290 3.16 27.03 2.41
CA GLU A 290 4.61 27.01 2.45
C GLU A 290 5.11 28.27 3.17
N VAL A 291 4.53 29.43 2.84
CA VAL A 291 4.88 30.72 3.47
C VAL A 291 4.64 30.70 4.97
N ILE A 292 3.42 30.29 5.42
CA ILE A 292 3.11 30.28 6.85
C ILE A 292 4.00 29.28 7.62
N ARG A 293 4.32 28.13 7.03
CA ARG A 293 5.17 27.12 7.67
C ARG A 293 6.65 27.47 7.68
N ASN A 294 7.11 28.30 6.77
CA ASN A 294 8.48 28.83 6.78
C ASN A 294 8.66 29.90 7.87
N GLU A 295 7.60 30.67 8.18
CA GLU A 295 7.65 31.72 9.21
C GLU A 295 7.32 31.19 10.62
N VAL A 296 6.62 30.06 10.74
CA VAL A 296 6.23 29.47 12.04
C VAL A 296 7.03 28.20 12.31
N ALA A 297 8.14 28.32 13.03
CA ALA A 297 8.93 27.17 13.44
C ALA A 297 8.29 26.44 14.65
N VAL A 298 8.29 25.12 14.61
CA VAL A 298 7.72 24.27 15.66
C VAL A 298 8.75 23.24 16.14
N VAL A 299 9.03 23.24 17.44
CA VAL A 299 9.80 22.16 18.09
C VAL A 299 8.85 21.16 18.68
N LEU A 300 8.83 19.95 18.14
CA LEU A 300 7.91 18.89 18.58
C LEU A 300 8.36 18.22 19.87
N GLN A 301 7.42 17.67 20.62
CA GLN A 301 7.73 16.89 21.83
C GLN A 301 8.53 15.62 21.51
N LYS A 302 8.29 15.03 20.34
CA LYS A 302 8.99 13.83 19.86
C LYS A 302 9.57 14.13 18.47
N ASN A 303 10.84 14.53 18.46
CA ASN A 303 11.54 14.82 17.22
C ASN A 303 11.99 13.54 16.53
N VAL A 304 11.89 13.51 15.21
CA VAL A 304 12.35 12.44 14.33
C VAL A 304 13.42 13.02 13.42
N LEU A 305 14.60 12.43 13.42
CA LEU A 305 15.67 12.77 12.51
C LEU A 305 15.66 11.84 11.30
N PHE A 306 16.06 12.35 10.16
CA PHE A 306 16.22 11.58 8.93
C PHE A 306 17.59 10.91 8.88
N SER A 307 17.69 9.79 8.16
CA SER A 307 18.97 9.16 7.88
C SER A 307 19.82 10.07 6.98
N GLY A 308 21.04 10.36 7.41
CA GLY A 308 21.94 11.30 6.76
C GLY A 308 22.94 11.84 7.76
N THR A 309 23.73 12.83 7.40
CA THR A 309 24.64 13.48 8.35
C THR A 309 23.86 14.42 9.29
N ILE A 310 24.50 14.82 10.40
CA ILE A 310 23.95 15.89 11.25
C ILE A 310 23.74 17.15 10.40
N LEU A 311 24.69 17.49 9.56
CA LEU A 311 24.62 18.65 8.68
C LEU A 311 23.41 18.59 7.72
N ASP A 312 23.12 17.40 7.15
CA ASP A 312 21.96 17.22 6.29
C ASP A 312 20.65 17.43 7.07
N ASN A 313 20.59 16.98 8.31
CA ASN A 313 19.42 17.21 9.17
C ASN A 313 19.23 18.68 9.54
N LEU A 314 20.30 19.44 9.81
CA LEU A 314 20.25 20.86 10.10
C LEU A 314 19.78 21.68 8.89
N ARG A 315 20.17 21.29 7.68
CA ARG A 315 19.77 21.92 6.43
C ARG A 315 18.29 21.75 6.06
N TRP A 316 17.54 20.93 6.79
CA TRP A 316 16.09 20.94 6.67
C TRP A 316 15.46 22.28 7.07
N GLY A 317 16.09 23.03 7.96
CA GLY A 317 15.65 24.39 8.31
C GLY A 317 16.00 25.45 7.27
N LYS A 318 17.14 25.26 6.55
CA LYS A 318 17.61 26.17 5.48
C LYS A 318 18.52 25.35 4.56
N GLU A 319 18.05 25.03 3.34
CA GLU A 319 18.70 24.11 2.41
C GLU A 319 20.13 24.56 2.02
N ASP A 320 20.35 25.86 1.86
CA ASP A 320 21.63 26.48 1.48
C ASP A 320 22.46 26.90 2.67
N ALA A 321 22.12 26.49 3.90
CA ALA A 321 22.89 26.86 5.10
C ALA A 321 24.33 26.40 5.00
N THR A 322 25.25 27.33 5.28
CA THR A 322 26.69 27.04 5.39
C THR A 322 26.98 26.24 6.65
N GLU A 323 28.13 25.58 6.71
CA GLU A 323 28.53 24.85 7.92
C GLU A 323 28.71 25.79 9.11
N GLU A 324 29.20 27.00 8.87
CA GLU A 324 29.36 28.04 9.87
C GLU A 324 28.03 28.46 10.48
N GLU A 325 27.00 28.73 9.66
CA GLU A 325 25.64 29.04 10.13
C GLU A 325 25.08 27.88 10.97
N CYS A 326 25.25 26.63 10.51
CA CYS A 326 24.82 25.46 11.27
C CYS A 326 25.53 25.34 12.64
N ARG A 327 26.84 25.70 12.71
CA ARG A 327 27.60 25.70 13.95
C ARG A 327 27.11 26.79 14.92
N GLU A 328 26.80 27.97 14.42
CA GLU A 328 26.28 29.07 15.25
C GLU A 328 24.93 28.70 15.88
N VAL A 329 24.02 28.10 15.08
CA VAL A 329 22.71 27.67 15.58
C VAL A 329 22.84 26.50 16.58
N CYS A 330 23.74 25.55 16.33
CA CYS A 330 24.02 24.44 17.25
C CYS A 330 24.62 24.96 18.58
N ALA A 331 25.43 25.99 18.57
CA ALA A 331 25.94 26.61 19.80
C ALA A 331 24.81 27.26 20.63
N LEU A 332 23.85 27.94 19.97
CA LEU A 332 22.65 28.45 20.64
C LEU A 332 21.79 27.37 21.26
N ALA A 333 21.66 26.22 20.58
CA ALA A 333 20.91 25.09 21.08
C ALA A 333 21.71 24.19 22.06
N CYS A 334 22.97 24.51 22.36
CA CYS A 334 23.92 23.69 23.12
C CYS A 334 24.08 22.28 22.51
N ALA A 335 23.96 22.16 21.18
CA ALA A 335 24.15 20.91 20.46
C ALA A 335 25.61 20.63 20.13
N ASP A 336 26.43 21.68 19.96
CA ASP A 336 27.87 21.63 19.74
C ASP A 336 28.61 20.82 20.82
N GLU A 337 28.19 20.91 22.08
CA GLU A 337 28.77 20.16 23.21
C GLU A 337 28.87 18.65 22.98
N PHE A 338 27.88 18.05 22.31
CA PHE A 338 27.91 16.62 22.04
C PHE A 338 28.38 16.30 20.62
N ILE A 339 28.15 17.19 19.64
CA ILE A 339 28.61 17.01 18.26
C ILE A 339 30.13 16.97 18.21
N ASP A 340 30.80 17.89 18.91
CA ASP A 340 32.27 17.96 18.96
C ASP A 340 32.93 16.73 19.63
N ARG A 341 32.17 15.96 20.39
CA ARG A 341 32.63 14.69 20.99
C ARG A 341 32.45 13.49 20.06
N MET A 342 31.72 13.65 18.97
CA MET A 342 31.52 12.59 17.98
C MET A 342 32.73 12.50 17.05
N PRO A 343 33.13 11.27 16.63
CA PRO A 343 34.35 11.08 15.82
C PRO A 343 34.37 11.90 14.53
N ASP A 344 33.20 12.01 13.87
CA ASP A 344 33.04 12.67 12.59
C ASP A 344 32.38 14.06 12.72
N GLY A 345 32.19 14.57 13.96
CA GLY A 345 31.57 15.88 14.22
C GLY A 345 30.25 16.07 13.48
N TYR A 346 30.10 17.15 12.75
CA TYR A 346 28.89 17.47 11.96
C TYR A 346 28.63 16.51 10.79
N ASN A 347 29.62 15.74 10.36
CA ASN A 347 29.48 14.69 9.35
C ASN A 347 29.09 13.33 9.95
N THR A 348 28.86 13.24 11.25
CA THR A 348 28.38 12.03 11.90
C THR A 348 27.05 11.59 11.31
N TRP A 349 26.98 10.31 10.91
CA TRP A 349 25.77 9.72 10.32
C TRP A 349 24.72 9.49 11.39
N ILE A 350 23.51 9.97 11.12
CA ILE A 350 22.30 9.71 11.89
C ILE A 350 21.53 8.56 11.23
N GLU A 351 21.21 7.54 12.01
CA GLU A 351 20.37 6.44 11.55
C GLU A 351 18.90 6.84 11.45
N GLN A 352 18.11 6.07 10.71
CA GLN A 352 16.68 6.30 10.53
C GLN A 352 15.96 6.51 11.87
N GLY A 353 15.27 7.62 12.01
CA GLY A 353 14.60 8.01 13.24
C GLY A 353 15.55 8.42 14.38
N GLY A 354 16.85 8.58 14.10
CA GLY A 354 17.85 8.97 15.08
C GLY A 354 18.09 7.92 16.17
N SER A 355 18.07 6.62 15.83
CA SER A 355 18.22 5.53 16.82
C SER A 355 19.57 5.56 17.56
N ASN A 356 20.58 6.16 16.96
CA ASN A 356 21.94 6.29 17.51
C ASN A 356 22.20 7.57 18.31
N VAL A 357 21.19 8.41 18.53
CA VAL A 357 21.28 9.62 19.36
C VAL A 357 20.21 9.62 20.46
N SER A 358 20.52 10.25 21.61
CA SER A 358 19.59 10.32 22.75
C SER A 358 18.40 11.26 22.45
N GLY A 359 17.31 11.12 23.21
CA GLY A 359 16.13 11.97 23.06
C GLY A 359 16.43 13.48 23.24
N GLY A 360 17.27 13.83 24.19
CA GLY A 360 17.71 15.21 24.40
C GLY A 360 18.63 15.74 23.29
N GLN A 361 19.44 14.87 22.70
CA GLN A 361 20.24 15.23 21.51
C GLN A 361 19.36 15.48 20.29
N LYS A 362 18.35 14.60 20.04
CA LYS A 362 17.38 14.81 18.96
C LYS A 362 16.62 16.13 19.08
N GLN A 363 16.32 16.55 20.31
CA GLN A 363 15.56 17.77 20.54
C GLN A 363 16.41 19.04 20.32
N ARG A 364 17.73 18.92 20.44
CA ARG A 364 18.66 20.03 20.22
C ARG A 364 19.13 20.15 18.76
N LEU A 365 18.98 19.08 17.96
CA LEU A 365 19.16 19.08 16.52
C LEU A 365 17.88 19.48 15.79
#